data_ad17f79483856343928873975b027ccd
#
_entry.id   ad17f79483856343928873975b027ccd
#
_cell.length_a   1.000
_cell.length_b   1.000
_cell.length_c   1.000
_cell.angle_alpha   90.00
_cell.angle_beta   90.00
_cell.angle_gamma   90.00
#
_symmetry.space_group_name_H-M   'P 1'
#
loop_
_entity.id
_entity.type
_entity.pdbx_description
1 polymer ?
#
loop_
_entity_poly.entity_id
_entity_poly.type
_entity_poly.pdbx_seq_one_letter_code
_entity_poly.pdbx_strand_id
1 'polypeptide(L)' 'MKTKKFYDDNGKLVKERVYGKTPSGGDYSEICYIDNNQMVIRECKEDGTLIAETWGE' A
#
# COMPACT_ATOMS: atom_id res chain seq x y z
N MET A 1 3.57 -4.26 -14.52
CA MET A 1 3.03 -3.93 -13.18
C MET A 1 2.98 -2.42 -13.04
N LYS A 2 1.89 -1.89 -12.53
CA LYS A 2 1.67 -0.45 -12.44
C LYS A 2 1.77 0.00 -10.99
N THR A 3 2.51 1.08 -10.75
CA THR A 3 2.71 1.62 -9.42
C THR A 3 2.35 3.10 -9.39
N LYS A 4 1.67 3.53 -8.33
CA LYS A 4 1.35 4.94 -8.12
C LYS A 4 1.90 5.36 -6.76
N LYS A 5 2.65 6.47 -6.75
CA LYS A 5 3.25 7.00 -5.53
C LYS A 5 2.50 8.24 -5.07
N PHE A 6 2.35 8.38 -3.75
CA PHE A 6 1.66 9.51 -3.13
C PHE A 6 2.62 10.24 -2.20
N TYR A 7 2.63 11.56 -2.27
CA TYR A 7 3.55 12.39 -1.50
C TYR A 7 2.76 13.41 -0.66
N ASP A 8 3.36 13.82 0.46
CA ASP A 8 2.77 14.88 1.28
C ASP A 8 3.19 16.25 0.75
N ASP A 9 2.78 17.32 1.45
CA ASP A 9 3.07 18.68 1.05
C ASP A 9 4.57 19.02 1.07
N ASN A 10 5.37 18.23 1.77
CA ASN A 10 6.81 18.42 1.85
C ASN A 10 7.58 17.58 0.83
N GLY A 11 6.87 16.87 -0.02
CA GLY A 11 7.49 16.02 -1.02
C GLY A 11 7.95 14.68 -0.49
N LYS A 12 7.55 14.32 0.72
CA LYS A 12 7.92 13.04 1.31
C LYS A 12 6.95 11.94 0.85
N LEU A 13 7.52 10.80 0.44
CA LEU A 13 6.70 9.65 0.04
C LEU A 13 5.96 9.10 1.26
N VAL A 14 4.64 9.07 1.19
CA VAL A 14 3.81 8.58 2.30
C VAL A 14 3.13 7.27 1.98
N LYS A 15 2.94 6.97 0.70
CA LYS A 15 2.21 5.77 0.32
C LYS A 15 2.56 5.38 -1.10
N GLU A 16 2.57 4.07 -1.37
CA GLU A 16 2.72 3.53 -2.72
C GLU A 16 1.62 2.51 -2.95
N ARG A 17 1.03 2.55 -4.14
CA ARG A 17 0.02 1.57 -4.54
C ARG A 17 0.58 0.76 -5.70
N VAL A 18 0.59 -0.55 -5.55
CA VAL A 18 1.08 -1.48 -6.57
C VAL A 18 -0.10 -2.28 -7.09
N TYR A 19 -0.45 -2.09 -8.35
CA TYR A 19 -1.58 -2.77 -8.97
C TYR A 19 -1.16 -4.15 -9.47
N GLY A 20 -2.02 -5.14 -9.27
CA GLY A 20 -1.78 -6.51 -9.68
C GLY A 20 -2.24 -7.47 -8.60
N LYS A 21 -2.36 -8.74 -8.96
CA LYS A 21 -2.83 -9.75 -8.02
C LYS A 21 -1.90 -9.86 -6.81
N THR A 22 -2.49 -9.92 -5.63
CA THR A 22 -1.76 -10.02 -4.39
C THR A 22 -1.79 -11.47 -3.87
N PRO A 23 -0.85 -11.82 -2.96
CA PRO A 23 -0.84 -13.19 -2.38
C PRO A 23 -2.14 -13.59 -1.71
N SER A 24 -2.89 -12.63 -1.17
CA SER A 24 -4.17 -12.91 -0.51
C SER A 24 -5.37 -12.89 -1.46
N GLY A 25 -5.13 -12.75 -2.76
CA GLY A 25 -6.18 -12.75 -3.75
C GLY A 25 -6.79 -11.39 -4.03
N GLY A 26 -6.11 -10.33 -3.62
CA GLY A 26 -6.56 -8.98 -3.91
C GLY A 26 -6.16 -8.50 -5.30
N ASP A 27 -6.55 -7.29 -5.62
CA ASP A 27 -6.29 -6.69 -6.92
C ASP A 27 -5.19 -5.64 -6.89
N TYR A 28 -4.87 -5.12 -5.71
CA TYR A 28 -3.73 -4.22 -5.54
C TYR A 28 -3.25 -4.24 -4.09
N SER A 29 -2.00 -3.81 -3.91
CA SER A 29 -1.40 -3.64 -2.58
C SER A 29 -1.13 -2.17 -2.35
N GLU A 30 -1.29 -1.72 -1.10
CA GLU A 30 -1.01 -0.34 -0.73
C GLU A 30 -0.03 -0.36 0.43
N ILE A 31 1.16 0.23 0.20
CA ILE A 31 2.21 0.31 1.21
C ILE A 31 2.17 1.70 1.82
N CYS A 32 1.81 1.78 3.11
CA CYS A 32 1.72 3.05 3.81
C CYS A 32 2.93 3.19 4.72
N TYR A 33 3.67 4.29 4.59
CA TYR A 33 4.86 4.54 5.39
C TYR A 33 4.47 5.36 6.61
N ILE A 34 4.82 4.85 7.79
CA ILE A 34 4.51 5.46 9.06
C ILE A 34 5.84 5.88 9.70
N ASP A 35 5.80 6.79 10.66
CA ASP A 35 7.01 7.25 11.34
C ASP A 35 7.76 6.10 12.01
N ASN A 36 9.06 6.32 12.29
CA ASN A 36 9.94 5.36 12.97
C ASN A 36 10.21 4.10 12.13
N ASN A 37 10.29 4.26 10.82
CA ASN A 37 10.62 3.17 9.88
C ASN A 37 9.59 2.05 9.87
N GLN A 38 8.38 2.33 10.33
CA GLN A 38 7.30 1.37 10.28
C GLN A 38 6.53 1.51 8.98
N MET A 39 5.96 0.40 8.52
CA MET A 39 5.09 0.42 7.36
C MET A 39 3.93 -0.54 7.57
N VAL A 40 2.84 -0.29 6.88
CA VAL A 40 1.72 -1.22 6.83
C VAL A 40 1.42 -1.51 5.37
N ILE A 41 1.26 -2.79 5.06
CA ILE A 41 0.94 -3.24 3.71
C ILE A 41 -0.49 -3.76 3.74
N ARG A 42 -1.35 -3.17 2.92
CA ARG A 42 -2.74 -3.57 2.80
C ARG A 42 -2.99 -4.14 1.43
N GLU A 43 -3.67 -5.28 1.40
CA GLU A 43 -4.06 -5.91 0.15
C GLU A 43 -5.56 -5.71 -0.02
N CYS A 44 -5.96 -5.15 -1.15
CA CYS A 44 -7.32 -4.73 -1.37
C CYS A 44 -7.87 -5.24 -2.70
N LYS A 45 -9.18 -5.32 -2.77
CA LYS A 45 -9.87 -5.62 -4.02
C LYS A 45 -10.03 -4.33 -4.83
N GLU A 46 -10.39 -4.48 -6.10
CA GLU A 46 -10.54 -3.35 -7.02
C GLU A 46 -11.48 -2.27 -6.50
N ASP A 47 -12.51 -2.66 -5.76
CA ASP A 47 -13.47 -1.70 -5.20
C ASP A 47 -12.99 -1.03 -3.90
N GLY A 48 -11.79 -1.37 -3.44
CA GLY A 48 -11.22 -0.81 -2.22
C GLY A 48 -11.45 -1.65 -0.97
N THR A 49 -12.10 -2.80 -1.09
CA THR A 49 -12.35 -3.66 0.06
C THR A 49 -11.05 -4.24 0.59
N LEU A 50 -10.77 -4.01 1.87
CA LEU A 50 -9.57 -4.53 2.53
C LEU A 50 -9.72 -6.03 2.77
N ILE A 51 -8.73 -6.82 2.34
CA ILE A 51 -8.76 -8.27 2.55
C ILE A 51 -7.60 -8.77 3.40
N ALA A 52 -6.52 -8.01 3.49
CA ALA A 52 -5.38 -8.41 4.32
C ALA A 52 -4.59 -7.17 4.72
N GLU A 53 -3.96 -7.24 5.90
CA GLU A 53 -3.15 -6.15 6.40
C GLU A 53 -1.95 -6.74 7.15
N THR A 54 -0.75 -6.25 6.80
CA THR A 54 0.48 -6.73 7.41
C THR A 54 1.30 -5.53 7.89
N TRP A 55 1.75 -5.56 9.13
CA TRP A 55 2.59 -4.50 9.71
C TRP A 55 4.05 -4.93 9.65
N GLY A 56 4.93 -4.00 9.30
CA GLY A 56 6.36 -4.25 9.22
C GLY A 56 7.17 -3.06 9.71
N GLU A 57 8.46 -3.29 9.84
CA GLU A 57 9.40 -2.24 10.25
C GLU A 57 10.44 -2.00 9.17
#